data_fcd3325d83af324157a81969bf921d2f
#
_entry.id   fcd3325d83af324157a81969bf921d2f
#
_cell.length_a   1.000
_cell.length_b   1.000
_cell.length_c   1.000
_cell.angle_alpha   90.00
_cell.angle_beta   90.00
_cell.angle_gamma   90.00
#
_symmetry.space_group_name_H-M   'P 1'
#
loop_
_entity.id
_entity.type
_entity.pdbx_description
1 polymer ?
#
loop_
_entity_poly.entity_id
_entity_poly.type
_entity_poly.pdbx_seq_one_letter_code
_entity_poly.pdbx_strand_id
1 'polypeptide(L)'
;MAKKKLGQVLRERGHVSPEQLSAAIQEQQGKLIYLGELLLERGLVAREDLVSALVEVTQVPYVDCRLEQPDSSVLKFIPQSLAIRCCALPLSRDDNLLVVAMAEPQNLQKIAELRFFTGLNVAPRLSTRDEILEAIDRFYGDPLSAQNLALASLELPDDSVLDDLEFITTSSRKSNQEAMLEFQADLKNRRTPAVRLVSSILRRAVEKRASDVHIEPQSLHTIIRFRVDGVLREILRIPRGLQNSLASRIKILADLDIADRRTPQDGRFLVRLGKKKFDLRVSSLPTSYGEKIVMRVLNPESPFAGFHELGLSPSVQETLNRLLCLPQGVLLVTGPTGSGKSTTLYAALNRLRSPGVNIVTVEDPVEYMLEGINQVQVHPKAGLTFATALRSILRQDPDIILIGEIRDRETAEIGMKAAQTGHLVLSTLHTNDSVSALTRLLDLEVPGYMIASSVSAILAQRLVRRLCSCHKRLPPSPELRARYLAAGLADVAEHVPVPQGCNACDNTGYSGRIGLYEILWIDDLMRVAIRSEVRVEEIRSLAQAAGTVTLQTDALAKVRAGLTTLDEVQRVLYLSSDAALPSAGDPERDPRLVNCPTCGTPVSASSDHVVPVHGQPVLSGGSRR
;
A
#
# COMPACT_ATOMS: atom_id res chain seq x y z
N MET A 1 23.91 25.13 -32.35
CA MET A 1 23.05 23.94 -32.54
C MET A 1 22.47 23.53 -31.21
N ALA A 2 21.16 23.35 -31.08
CA ALA A 2 20.53 22.91 -29.82
C ALA A 2 21.00 21.50 -29.48
N LYS A 3 21.46 21.28 -28.24
CA LYS A 3 21.86 19.93 -27.76
C LYS A 3 20.67 18.99 -27.85
N LYS A 4 20.79 17.91 -28.63
CA LYS A 4 19.77 16.86 -28.71
C LYS A 4 19.66 16.16 -27.33
N LYS A 5 18.44 15.84 -26.91
CA LYS A 5 18.20 15.05 -25.70
C LYS A 5 18.24 13.54 -26.04
N LEU A 6 18.64 12.71 -25.09
CA LEU A 6 18.75 11.25 -25.26
C LEU A 6 17.49 10.63 -25.91
N GLY A 7 16.31 10.96 -25.37
CA GLY A 7 15.05 10.44 -25.93
C GLY A 7 14.78 10.86 -27.38
N GLN A 8 15.28 12.02 -27.81
CA GLN A 8 15.16 12.46 -29.21
C GLN A 8 16.05 11.63 -30.12
N VAL A 9 17.30 11.37 -29.72
CA VAL A 9 18.24 10.55 -30.49
C VAL A 9 17.74 9.12 -30.65
N LEU A 10 17.27 8.51 -29.56
CA LEU A 10 16.72 7.14 -29.59
C LEU A 10 15.47 7.04 -30.48
N ARG A 11 14.63 8.06 -30.49
CA ARG A 11 13.47 8.13 -31.38
C ARG A 11 13.88 8.34 -32.85
N GLU A 12 14.81 9.23 -33.14
CA GLU A 12 15.31 9.48 -34.51
C GLU A 12 15.95 8.23 -35.11
N ARG A 13 16.56 7.38 -34.27
CA ARG A 13 17.15 6.10 -34.68
C ARG A 13 16.13 4.95 -34.75
N GLY A 14 14.88 5.19 -34.36
CA GLY A 14 13.83 4.17 -34.40
C GLY A 14 13.87 3.11 -33.31
N HIS A 15 14.71 3.30 -32.24
CA HIS A 15 14.81 2.35 -31.13
C HIS A 15 13.62 2.43 -30.16
N VAL A 16 12.94 3.60 -30.10
CA VAL A 16 11.81 3.83 -29.20
C VAL A 16 10.70 4.58 -29.90
N SER A 17 9.46 4.12 -29.78
CA SER A 17 8.30 4.86 -30.31
C SER A 17 8.00 6.13 -29.51
N PRO A 18 7.33 7.15 -30.09
CA PRO A 18 6.91 8.35 -29.36
C PRO A 18 6.06 8.05 -28.11
N GLU A 19 5.21 7.02 -28.20
CA GLU A 19 4.33 6.57 -27.12
C GLU A 19 5.12 5.90 -25.99
N GLN A 20 6.06 5.02 -26.33
CA GLN A 20 6.96 4.37 -25.36
C GLN A 20 7.86 5.39 -24.65
N LEU A 21 8.38 6.38 -25.39
CA LEU A 21 9.18 7.44 -24.81
C LEU A 21 8.37 8.33 -23.85
N SER A 22 7.14 8.69 -24.26
CA SER A 22 6.22 9.49 -23.42
C SER A 22 5.85 8.74 -22.13
N ALA A 23 5.56 7.44 -22.22
CA ALA A 23 5.29 6.60 -21.07
C ALA A 23 6.50 6.50 -20.12
N ALA A 24 7.71 6.32 -20.67
CA ALA A 24 8.95 6.26 -19.89
C ALA A 24 9.25 7.61 -19.19
N ILE A 25 9.01 8.74 -19.85
CA ILE A 25 9.18 10.07 -19.24
C ILE A 25 8.14 10.30 -18.14
N GLN A 26 6.89 9.91 -18.35
CA GLN A 26 5.86 10.01 -17.29
C GLN A 26 6.20 9.13 -16.10
N GLU A 27 6.70 7.94 -16.33
CA GLU A 27 7.12 7.04 -15.26
C GLU A 27 8.35 7.54 -14.52
N GLN A 28 9.26 8.24 -15.19
CA GLN A 28 10.43 8.89 -14.60
C GLN A 28 10.03 10.04 -13.67
N GLN A 29 8.90 10.72 -13.94
CA GLN A 29 8.41 11.81 -13.09
C GLN A 29 8.09 11.27 -11.67
N GLY A 30 8.88 11.66 -10.69
CA GLY A 30 8.78 11.21 -9.31
C GLY A 30 9.66 10.02 -8.92
N LYS A 31 10.45 9.49 -9.86
CA LYS A 31 11.46 8.45 -9.61
C LYS A 31 12.87 9.01 -9.79
N LEU A 32 13.80 8.56 -8.95
CA LEU A 32 15.23 8.89 -9.04
C LEU A 32 15.97 7.93 -10.00
N ILE A 33 15.40 7.70 -11.19
CA ILE A 33 15.95 6.78 -12.20
C ILE A 33 16.26 7.59 -13.46
N TYR A 34 17.42 7.36 -14.06
CA TYR A 34 17.74 7.97 -15.36
C TYR A 34 16.90 7.34 -16.47
N LEU A 35 16.47 8.15 -17.42
CA LEU A 35 15.65 7.69 -18.56
C LEU A 35 16.29 6.51 -19.29
N GLY A 36 17.61 6.53 -19.47
CA GLY A 36 18.35 5.45 -20.11
C GLY A 36 18.27 4.13 -19.36
N GLU A 37 18.40 4.16 -18.03
CA GLU A 37 18.26 2.98 -17.17
C GLU A 37 16.85 2.39 -17.24
N LEU A 38 15.84 3.24 -17.20
CA LEU A 38 14.44 2.81 -17.31
C LEU A 38 14.12 2.15 -18.65
N LEU A 39 14.70 2.67 -19.74
CA LEU A 39 14.52 2.10 -21.08
C LEU A 39 15.20 0.73 -21.22
N LEU A 40 16.39 0.56 -20.63
CA LEU A 40 17.10 -0.72 -20.56
C LEU A 40 16.33 -1.77 -19.73
N GLU A 41 15.86 -1.40 -18.54
CA GLU A 41 15.12 -2.31 -17.65
C GLU A 41 13.83 -2.82 -18.28
N ARG A 42 13.19 -2.00 -19.11
CA ARG A 42 11.99 -2.39 -19.86
C ARG A 42 12.28 -3.18 -21.13
N GLY A 43 13.55 -3.39 -21.46
CA GLY A 43 13.95 -4.05 -22.69
C GLY A 43 13.55 -3.28 -23.96
N LEU A 44 13.28 -1.97 -23.85
CA LEU A 44 12.87 -1.12 -24.97
C LEU A 44 14.06 -0.70 -25.84
N VAL A 45 15.27 -0.70 -25.28
CA VAL A 45 16.52 -0.33 -25.97
C VAL A 45 17.60 -1.33 -25.60
N ALA A 46 18.36 -1.79 -26.56
CA ALA A 46 19.55 -2.60 -26.29
C ALA A 46 20.66 -1.71 -25.69
N ARG A 47 21.53 -2.31 -24.88
CA ARG A 47 22.60 -1.56 -24.20
C ARG A 47 23.54 -0.86 -25.18
N GLU A 48 23.91 -1.53 -26.26
CA GLU A 48 24.79 -1.00 -27.31
C GLU A 48 24.19 0.23 -27.98
N ASP A 49 22.89 0.22 -28.22
CA ASP A 49 22.15 1.32 -28.82
C ASP A 49 22.05 2.52 -27.85
N LEU A 50 21.84 2.24 -26.56
CA LEU A 50 21.83 3.28 -25.53
C LEU A 50 23.19 3.95 -25.40
N VAL A 51 24.28 3.18 -25.31
CA VAL A 51 25.64 3.70 -25.23
C VAL A 51 25.96 4.56 -26.45
N SER A 52 25.62 4.05 -27.66
CA SER A 52 25.81 4.80 -28.92
C SER A 52 25.04 6.13 -28.93
N ALA A 53 23.80 6.16 -28.43
CA ALA A 53 23.01 7.37 -28.31
C ALA A 53 23.57 8.33 -27.26
N LEU A 54 24.06 7.83 -26.12
CA LEU A 54 24.71 8.64 -25.10
C LEU A 54 26.01 9.28 -25.58
N VAL A 55 26.83 8.56 -26.34
CA VAL A 55 28.04 9.12 -26.98
C VAL A 55 27.67 10.23 -27.95
N GLU A 56 26.63 10.06 -28.76
CA GLU A 56 26.16 11.12 -29.69
C GLU A 56 25.67 12.38 -28.92
N VAL A 57 24.95 12.19 -27.82
CA VAL A 57 24.43 13.31 -27.00
C VAL A 57 25.54 14.03 -26.25
N THR A 58 26.47 13.27 -25.66
CA THR A 58 27.51 13.83 -24.80
C THR A 58 28.74 14.28 -25.56
N GLN A 59 28.97 13.74 -26.76
CA GLN A 59 30.19 13.95 -27.56
C GLN A 59 31.46 13.55 -26.80
N VAL A 60 31.33 12.59 -25.84
CA VAL A 60 32.43 12.07 -25.03
C VAL A 60 32.62 10.60 -25.32
N PRO A 61 33.86 10.12 -25.54
CA PRO A 61 34.13 8.72 -25.81
C PRO A 61 33.69 7.84 -24.64
N TYR A 62 33.06 6.71 -24.95
CA TYR A 62 32.65 5.71 -23.97
C TYR A 62 33.81 4.81 -23.54
N VAL A 63 33.76 4.37 -22.30
CA VAL A 63 34.63 3.37 -21.71
C VAL A 63 33.81 2.39 -20.87
N ASP A 64 34.05 1.09 -21.04
CA ASP A 64 33.42 0.05 -20.22
C ASP A 64 34.25 -0.18 -18.96
N CYS A 65 33.82 0.40 -17.84
CA CYS A 65 34.55 0.31 -16.56
C CYS A 65 34.69 -1.12 -16.00
N ARG A 66 33.93 -2.09 -16.53
CA ARG A 66 34.07 -3.50 -16.11
C ARG A 66 35.30 -4.14 -16.70
N LEU A 67 35.76 -3.67 -17.86
CA LEU A 67 36.94 -4.18 -18.58
C LEU A 67 38.22 -3.44 -18.19
N GLU A 68 38.09 -2.23 -17.62
CA GLU A 68 39.23 -1.41 -17.22
C GLU A 68 39.87 -1.92 -15.93
N GLN A 69 41.19 -1.75 -15.83
CA GLN A 69 41.97 -2.06 -14.63
C GLN A 69 42.84 -0.84 -14.26
N PRO A 70 42.28 0.14 -13.53
CA PRO A 70 43.01 1.30 -13.09
C PRO A 70 44.19 0.90 -12.17
N ASP A 71 45.32 1.54 -12.35
CA ASP A 71 46.46 1.35 -11.42
C ASP A 71 46.09 1.85 -10.02
N SER A 72 46.48 1.13 -8.98
CA SER A 72 46.27 1.50 -7.58
C SER A 72 46.81 2.87 -7.21
N SER A 73 47.82 3.37 -7.93
CA SER A 73 48.37 4.71 -7.76
C SER A 73 47.42 5.79 -8.22
N VAL A 74 46.60 5.52 -9.24
CA VAL A 74 45.65 6.48 -9.82
C VAL A 74 44.38 6.58 -8.95
N LEU A 75 43.98 5.49 -8.32
CA LEU A 75 42.83 5.47 -7.40
C LEU A 75 43.05 6.38 -6.19
N LYS A 76 44.27 6.65 -5.77
CA LYS A 76 44.59 7.53 -4.63
C LYS A 76 44.29 9.00 -4.88
N PHE A 77 44.17 9.44 -6.15
CA PHE A 77 43.87 10.83 -6.47
C PHE A 77 42.41 11.22 -6.19
N ILE A 78 41.51 10.27 -6.28
CA ILE A 78 40.07 10.52 -5.98
C ILE A 78 39.72 9.59 -4.82
N PRO A 79 39.46 10.11 -3.61
CA PRO A 79 38.98 9.29 -2.50
C PRO A 79 37.65 8.66 -2.88
N GLN A 80 37.38 7.51 -2.35
CA GLN A 80 36.17 6.75 -2.64
C GLN A 80 34.88 7.57 -2.43
N SER A 81 34.78 8.35 -1.33
CA SER A 81 33.64 9.19 -1.05
C SER A 81 33.37 10.24 -2.15
N LEU A 82 34.44 10.76 -2.76
CA LEU A 82 34.35 11.72 -3.87
C LEU A 82 34.04 11.02 -5.19
N ALA A 83 34.68 9.85 -5.45
CA ALA A 83 34.39 8.98 -6.60
C ALA A 83 32.90 8.66 -6.70
N ILE A 84 32.29 8.38 -5.57
CA ILE A 84 30.89 8.06 -5.40
C ILE A 84 30.02 9.27 -5.69
N ARG A 85 30.26 10.36 -4.96
CA ARG A 85 29.43 11.59 -5.04
C ARG A 85 29.41 12.14 -6.45
N CYS A 86 30.55 12.11 -7.13
CA CYS A 86 30.64 12.54 -8.53
C CYS A 86 30.23 11.46 -9.52
N CYS A 87 30.01 10.19 -9.08
CA CYS A 87 29.86 9.01 -9.93
C CYS A 87 30.97 8.95 -10.96
N ALA A 88 32.21 8.87 -10.48
CA ALA A 88 33.44 9.07 -11.23
C ALA A 88 34.53 8.08 -10.80
N LEU A 89 35.14 7.36 -11.77
CA LEU A 89 36.24 6.43 -11.52
C LEU A 89 37.50 6.94 -12.21
N PRO A 90 38.62 7.19 -11.52
CA PRO A 90 39.88 7.53 -12.17
C PRO A 90 40.43 6.31 -12.88
N LEU A 91 40.78 6.45 -14.16
CA LEU A 91 41.25 5.37 -15.02
C LEU A 91 42.77 5.40 -15.22
N SER A 92 43.30 6.54 -15.64
CA SER A 92 44.70 6.73 -15.91
C SER A 92 45.12 8.18 -15.66
N ARG A 93 46.43 8.38 -15.46
CA ARG A 93 47.03 9.69 -15.35
C ARG A 93 48.11 9.84 -16.40
N ASP A 94 48.11 10.99 -17.06
CA ASP A 94 49.16 11.40 -17.98
C ASP A 94 49.60 12.81 -17.59
N ASP A 95 50.79 12.91 -16.95
CA ASP A 95 51.33 14.14 -16.35
C ASP A 95 50.33 14.89 -15.45
N ASN A 96 49.77 15.99 -15.99
CA ASN A 96 48.81 16.85 -15.30
C ASN A 96 47.34 16.59 -15.72
N LEU A 97 47.08 15.49 -16.45
CA LEU A 97 45.77 15.12 -16.95
C LEU A 97 45.31 13.81 -16.30
N LEU A 98 44.20 13.85 -15.59
CA LEU A 98 43.54 12.69 -15.02
C LEU A 98 42.37 12.28 -15.90
N VAL A 99 42.43 11.07 -16.47
CA VAL A 99 41.32 10.48 -17.23
C VAL A 99 40.34 9.86 -16.24
N VAL A 100 39.07 10.28 -16.32
CA VAL A 100 38.06 9.86 -15.35
C VAL A 100 36.79 9.39 -16.08
N ALA A 101 36.34 8.16 -15.81
CA ALA A 101 35.03 7.69 -16.26
C ALA A 101 33.96 8.36 -15.43
N MET A 102 32.93 8.92 -16.07
CA MET A 102 31.84 9.68 -15.42
C MET A 102 30.49 9.32 -16.04
N ALA A 103 29.47 9.20 -15.22
CA ALA A 103 28.10 9.03 -15.68
C ALA A 103 27.54 10.29 -16.33
N GLU A 104 27.99 11.46 -15.87
CA GLU A 104 27.60 12.78 -16.36
C GLU A 104 28.85 13.58 -16.80
N PRO A 105 29.48 13.23 -17.92
CA PRO A 105 30.74 13.84 -18.35
C PRO A 105 30.61 15.31 -18.80
N GLN A 106 29.40 15.85 -18.87
CA GLN A 106 29.12 17.26 -19.17
C GLN A 106 28.74 18.09 -17.94
N ASN A 107 28.70 17.49 -16.74
CA ASN A 107 28.39 18.21 -15.51
C ASN A 107 29.62 19.00 -15.02
N LEU A 108 29.63 20.27 -15.36
CA LEU A 108 30.76 21.17 -15.05
C LEU A 108 31.03 21.31 -13.56
N GLN A 109 30.00 21.20 -12.71
CA GLN A 109 30.18 21.28 -11.26
C GLN A 109 30.95 20.07 -10.72
N LYS A 110 30.58 18.85 -11.14
CA LYS A 110 31.29 17.62 -10.76
C LYS A 110 32.74 17.64 -11.28
N ILE A 111 32.95 18.10 -12.49
CA ILE A 111 34.30 18.22 -13.07
C ILE A 111 35.13 19.26 -12.30
N ALA A 112 34.56 20.40 -11.95
CA ALA A 112 35.23 21.42 -11.16
C ALA A 112 35.59 20.93 -9.76
N GLU A 113 34.70 20.18 -9.11
CA GLU A 113 34.94 19.56 -7.82
C GLU A 113 36.10 18.55 -7.87
N LEU A 114 36.13 17.69 -8.89
CA LEU A 114 37.23 16.75 -9.11
C LEU A 114 38.56 17.47 -9.36
N ARG A 115 38.56 18.53 -10.18
CA ARG A 115 39.75 19.36 -10.42
C ARG A 115 40.26 20.06 -9.16
N PHE A 116 39.34 20.62 -8.39
CA PHE A 116 39.68 21.31 -7.14
C PHE A 116 40.32 20.34 -6.14
N PHE A 117 39.77 19.14 -6.01
CA PHE A 117 40.27 18.15 -5.06
C PHE A 117 41.60 17.52 -5.50
N THR A 118 41.76 17.19 -6.77
CA THR A 118 42.93 16.47 -7.29
C THR A 118 44.09 17.40 -7.64
N GLY A 119 43.83 18.69 -7.88
CA GLY A 119 44.81 19.64 -8.43
C GLY A 119 45.19 19.36 -9.89
N LEU A 120 44.52 18.39 -10.57
CA LEU A 120 44.82 17.95 -11.94
C LEU A 120 43.72 18.39 -12.91
N ASN A 121 44.08 18.49 -14.20
CA ASN A 121 43.07 18.60 -15.24
C ASN A 121 42.31 17.28 -15.39
N VAL A 122 41.00 17.35 -15.55
CA VAL A 122 40.14 16.16 -15.68
C VAL A 122 39.71 16.01 -17.14
N ALA A 123 40.01 14.85 -17.72
CA ALA A 123 39.54 14.42 -19.04
C ALA A 123 38.40 13.39 -18.85
N PRO A 124 37.13 13.81 -19.00
CA PRO A 124 36.01 12.89 -18.77
C PRO A 124 35.91 11.84 -19.88
N ARG A 125 35.56 10.61 -19.52
CA ARG A 125 35.09 9.55 -20.37
C ARG A 125 33.67 9.19 -19.98
N LEU A 126 32.83 8.83 -20.92
CA LEU A 126 31.47 8.39 -20.63
C LEU A 126 31.48 6.94 -20.17
N SER A 127 30.80 6.63 -19.09
CA SER A 127 30.42 5.25 -18.74
C SER A 127 29.01 5.25 -18.12
N THR A 128 28.39 4.09 -18.03
CA THR A 128 27.11 4.01 -17.35
C THR A 128 27.32 4.05 -15.84
N ARG A 129 26.31 4.53 -15.12
CA ARG A 129 26.35 4.65 -13.66
C ARG A 129 26.64 3.31 -13.00
N ASP A 130 25.96 2.25 -13.46
CA ASP A 130 26.10 0.91 -12.90
C ASP A 130 27.51 0.36 -13.07
N GLU A 131 28.13 0.58 -14.25
CA GLU A 131 29.52 0.17 -14.52
C GLU A 131 30.51 0.88 -13.63
N ILE A 132 30.32 2.20 -13.42
CA ILE A 132 31.18 2.99 -12.55
C ILE A 132 31.06 2.51 -11.11
N LEU A 133 29.85 2.29 -10.62
CA LEU A 133 29.61 1.86 -9.24
C LEU A 133 30.16 0.45 -8.99
N GLU A 134 29.94 -0.48 -9.93
CA GLU A 134 30.49 -1.83 -9.89
C GLU A 134 32.04 -1.82 -9.88
N ALA A 135 32.65 -0.96 -10.69
CA ALA A 135 34.09 -0.81 -10.75
C ALA A 135 34.68 -0.16 -9.49
N ILE A 136 33.98 0.86 -8.93
CA ILE A 136 34.39 1.47 -7.65
C ILE A 136 34.35 0.41 -6.54
N ASP A 137 33.31 -0.42 -6.45
CA ASP A 137 33.22 -1.52 -5.48
C ASP A 137 34.41 -2.50 -5.63
N ARG A 138 34.76 -2.83 -6.85
CA ARG A 138 35.89 -3.72 -7.16
C ARG A 138 37.24 -3.15 -6.75
N PHE A 139 37.48 -1.87 -6.99
CA PHE A 139 38.85 -1.30 -6.88
C PHE A 139 39.14 -0.59 -5.55
N TYR A 140 38.11 -0.09 -4.87
CA TYR A 140 38.27 0.55 -3.56
C TYR A 140 38.05 -0.40 -2.36
N GLY A 141 37.50 -1.57 -2.61
CA GLY A 141 37.61 -2.84 -1.88
C GLY A 141 37.37 -2.87 -0.37
N ASP A 142 36.37 -2.14 0.18
CA ASP A 142 35.89 -2.35 1.55
C ASP A 142 34.38 -2.54 1.55
N PRO A 143 33.82 -3.62 2.16
CA PRO A 143 32.36 -3.86 2.21
C PRO A 143 31.55 -2.71 2.80
N LEU A 144 32.11 -1.97 3.76
CA LEU A 144 31.48 -0.76 4.32
C LEU A 144 31.43 0.40 3.32
N SER A 145 32.40 0.45 2.44
CA SER A 145 32.50 1.47 1.41
C SER A 145 31.48 1.28 0.30
N ALA A 146 31.23 0.04 -0.14
CA ALA A 146 30.21 -0.26 -1.13
C ALA A 146 28.80 0.13 -0.65
N GLN A 147 28.53 -0.05 0.64
CA GLN A 147 27.27 0.35 1.25
C GLN A 147 27.11 1.89 1.33
N ASN A 148 28.19 2.61 1.67
CA ASN A 148 28.23 4.07 1.65
C ASN A 148 28.05 4.62 0.22
N LEU A 149 28.56 3.89 -0.78
CA LEU A 149 28.42 4.13 -2.20
C LEU A 149 26.98 4.16 -2.65
N ALA A 150 26.31 3.08 -2.38
CA ALA A 150 24.90 2.89 -2.73
C ALA A 150 24.02 3.95 -2.07
N LEU A 151 24.35 4.39 -0.85
CA LEU A 151 23.64 5.45 -0.14
C LEU A 151 23.84 6.85 -0.75
N ALA A 152 25.07 7.21 -1.07
CA ALA A 152 25.36 8.51 -1.67
C ALA A 152 24.68 8.70 -3.03
N SER A 153 24.42 7.57 -3.73
CA SER A 153 23.67 7.56 -4.99
C SER A 153 22.16 7.80 -4.84
N LEU A 154 21.62 7.70 -3.63
CA LEU A 154 20.18 7.72 -3.38
C LEU A 154 19.61 9.12 -3.01
N GLU A 155 20.40 10.21 -3.08
CA GLU A 155 19.96 11.56 -2.66
C GLU A 155 19.15 11.54 -1.35
N LEU A 156 19.71 10.89 -0.32
CA LEU A 156 19.08 10.87 0.99
C LEU A 156 19.15 12.26 1.62
N PRO A 157 18.15 12.64 2.42
CA PRO A 157 18.16 13.91 3.14
C PRO A 157 19.42 14.07 3.99
N ASP A 158 19.87 15.29 4.17
CA ASP A 158 21.03 15.64 4.98
C ASP A 158 20.89 15.12 6.43
N ASP A 159 21.99 14.80 7.10
CA ASP A 159 21.99 14.24 8.45
C ASP A 159 21.23 15.11 9.47
N SER A 160 21.25 16.43 9.29
CA SER A 160 20.49 17.39 10.11
C SER A 160 18.95 17.16 10.07
N VAL A 161 18.47 16.59 8.98
CA VAL A 161 17.02 16.32 8.75
C VAL A 161 16.59 14.99 9.39
N LEU A 162 17.53 14.14 9.75
CA LEU A 162 17.26 12.83 10.38
C LEU A 162 17.27 12.90 11.93
N ASP A 163 17.65 14.03 12.51
CA ASP A 163 17.80 14.21 13.97
C ASP A 163 16.46 14.15 14.72
N ASP A 164 15.35 14.42 14.06
CA ASP A 164 14.01 14.39 14.66
C ASP A 164 13.42 12.97 14.80
N LEU A 165 14.10 11.93 14.30
CA LEU A 165 13.62 10.56 14.35
C LEU A 165 14.32 9.79 15.48
N GLU A 166 13.56 9.38 16.49
CA GLU A 166 14.03 8.57 17.61
C GLU A 166 13.43 7.17 17.58
N PHE A 167 14.29 6.15 17.74
CA PHE A 167 13.86 4.76 17.88
C PHE A 167 13.67 4.44 19.36
N ILE A 168 12.49 3.95 19.73
CA ILE A 168 12.15 3.54 21.11
C ILE A 168 12.14 2.01 21.12
N THR A 169 13.19 1.38 21.64
CA THR A 169 13.27 -0.06 21.78
C THR A 169 12.49 -0.55 23.00
N THR A 170 11.62 -1.53 22.79
CA THR A 170 10.81 -2.18 23.85
C THR A 170 11.39 -3.52 24.29
N SER A 171 12.69 -3.78 24.01
CA SER A 171 13.29 -5.10 24.19
C SER A 171 13.33 -5.56 25.64
N SER A 172 12.70 -6.70 25.90
CA SER A 172 12.70 -7.42 27.19
C SER A 172 13.55 -8.72 27.15
N ARG A 173 14.23 -9.03 26.03
CA ARG A 173 15.01 -10.27 25.91
C ARG A 173 16.49 -10.06 26.23
N LYS A 174 16.96 -10.75 27.29
CA LYS A 174 18.35 -10.74 27.78
C LYS A 174 19.35 -11.49 26.88
N SER A 175 18.96 -12.04 25.73
CA SER A 175 19.80 -12.97 24.96
C SER A 175 20.74 -12.34 23.93
N ASN A 176 20.75 -11.02 23.76
CA ASN A 176 21.60 -10.35 22.78
C ASN A 176 22.39 -9.16 23.38
N GLN A 177 23.06 -9.38 24.52
CA GLN A 177 23.82 -8.30 25.17
C GLN A 177 24.97 -7.76 24.27
N GLU A 178 25.62 -8.60 23.48
CA GLU A 178 26.68 -8.15 22.55
C GLU A 178 26.11 -7.40 21.34
N ALA A 179 25.07 -7.91 20.72
CA ALA A 179 24.36 -7.20 19.63
C ALA A 179 23.72 -5.90 20.14
N MET A 180 23.36 -5.83 21.41
CA MET A 180 22.79 -4.64 22.04
C MET A 180 23.85 -3.60 22.40
N LEU A 181 25.08 -4.02 22.70
CA LEU A 181 26.24 -3.12 22.90
C LEU A 181 26.72 -2.53 21.56
N GLU A 182 26.78 -3.34 20.49
CA GLU A 182 27.00 -2.86 19.13
C GLU A 182 25.87 -1.93 18.67
N PHE A 183 24.62 -2.25 18.99
CA PHE A 183 23.46 -1.43 18.75
C PHE A 183 23.51 -0.07 19.45
N GLN A 184 23.93 -0.03 20.74
CA GLN A 184 24.10 1.23 21.47
C GLN A 184 25.28 2.05 20.96
N ALA A 185 26.34 1.39 20.49
CA ALA A 185 27.47 2.02 19.82
C ALA A 185 27.06 2.57 18.44
N ASP A 186 26.25 1.84 17.68
CA ASP A 186 25.69 2.26 16.39
C ASP A 186 24.61 3.35 16.52
N LEU A 187 23.83 3.36 17.61
CA LEU A 187 22.93 4.49 17.92
C LEU A 187 23.70 5.77 18.21
N LYS A 188 24.88 5.66 18.83
CA LYS A 188 25.82 6.79 18.99
C LYS A 188 26.52 7.13 17.68
N ASN A 189 26.67 6.17 16.78
CA ASN A 189 27.27 6.33 15.45
C ASN A 189 26.18 6.36 14.36
N ARG A 190 25.36 7.45 14.35
CA ARG A 190 24.31 7.71 13.34
C ARG A 190 24.82 7.70 11.88
N ARG A 191 26.08 7.34 11.65
CA ARG A 191 26.78 7.41 10.37
C ARG A 191 26.73 6.14 9.54
N THR A 192 26.21 5.00 10.08
CA THR A 192 26.17 3.77 9.27
C THR A 192 25.12 3.86 8.16
N PRO A 193 25.45 3.43 6.94
CA PRO A 193 24.58 3.47 5.77
C PRO A 193 23.17 2.90 6.01
N ALA A 194 23.09 1.75 6.66
CA ALA A 194 21.82 1.09 6.94
C ALA A 194 20.91 1.90 7.88
N VAL A 195 21.50 2.57 8.89
CA VAL A 195 20.74 3.42 9.83
C VAL A 195 20.14 4.63 9.10
N ARG A 196 20.94 5.31 8.28
CA ARG A 196 20.48 6.45 7.48
C ARG A 196 19.36 6.05 6.51
N LEU A 197 19.53 4.90 5.84
CA LEU A 197 18.54 4.41 4.90
C LEU A 197 17.21 4.06 5.59
N VAL A 198 17.25 3.31 6.71
CA VAL A 198 16.03 2.99 7.48
C VAL A 198 15.35 4.27 7.97
N SER A 199 16.11 5.20 8.54
CA SER A 199 15.58 6.48 9.04
C SER A 199 14.91 7.29 7.91
N SER A 200 15.54 7.37 6.74
CA SER A 200 14.99 8.05 5.57
C SER A 200 13.70 7.39 5.06
N ILE A 201 13.68 6.04 4.98
CA ILE A 201 12.50 5.28 4.57
C ILE A 201 11.34 5.54 5.52
N LEU A 202 11.56 5.43 6.83
CA LEU A 202 10.52 5.60 7.85
C LEU A 202 10.01 7.03 7.90
N ARG A 203 10.88 8.02 7.82
CA ARG A 203 10.48 9.42 7.75
C ARG A 203 9.58 9.69 6.54
N ARG A 204 10.03 9.29 5.35
CA ARG A 204 9.23 9.44 4.12
C ARG A 204 7.89 8.69 4.21
N ALA A 205 7.87 7.50 4.85
CA ALA A 205 6.64 6.75 5.04
C ALA A 205 5.63 7.52 5.92
N VAL A 206 6.10 8.15 7.01
CA VAL A 206 5.27 8.98 7.89
C VAL A 206 4.81 10.25 7.17
N GLU A 207 5.70 10.97 6.49
CA GLU A 207 5.39 12.20 5.74
C GLU A 207 4.34 11.94 4.65
N LYS A 208 4.48 10.81 3.92
CA LYS A 208 3.52 10.39 2.88
C LYS A 208 2.29 9.67 3.42
N ARG A 209 2.13 9.55 4.75
CA ARG A 209 1.03 8.85 5.42
C ARG A 209 0.85 7.41 4.90
N ALA A 210 1.96 6.71 4.69
CA ALA A 210 1.93 5.33 4.26
C ALA A 210 1.35 4.44 5.36
N SER A 211 0.45 3.53 5.00
CA SER A 211 -0.05 2.49 5.92
C SER A 211 0.90 1.32 6.04
N ASP A 212 1.62 0.99 4.96
CA ASP A 212 2.57 -0.12 4.92
C ASP A 212 3.80 0.28 4.09
N VAL A 213 4.96 -0.19 4.53
CA VAL A 213 6.24 -0.12 3.82
C VAL A 213 6.64 -1.51 3.41
N HIS A 214 6.83 -1.74 2.12
CA HIS A 214 7.27 -3.00 1.56
C HIS A 214 8.71 -2.87 1.09
N ILE A 215 9.57 -3.78 1.52
CA ILE A 215 10.96 -3.92 1.08
C ILE A 215 11.04 -5.27 0.38
N GLU A 216 11.22 -5.24 -0.94
CA GLU A 216 11.05 -6.39 -1.80
C GLU A 216 12.32 -6.68 -2.59
N PRO A 217 13.07 -7.73 -2.20
CA PRO A 217 14.24 -8.17 -2.92
C PRO A 217 13.91 -8.66 -4.33
N GLN A 218 14.71 -8.24 -5.31
CA GLN A 218 14.67 -8.72 -6.68
C GLN A 218 16.06 -9.26 -7.09
N SER A 219 16.19 -9.74 -8.31
CA SER A 219 17.45 -10.31 -8.82
C SER A 219 18.61 -9.32 -8.80
N LEU A 220 18.40 -8.06 -9.19
CA LEU A 220 19.43 -7.04 -9.36
C LEU A 220 19.37 -5.92 -8.30
N HIS A 221 18.22 -5.66 -7.73
CA HIS A 221 17.99 -4.56 -6.80
C HIS A 221 16.90 -4.92 -5.77
N THR A 222 16.72 -4.08 -4.77
CA THR A 222 15.59 -4.18 -3.83
C THR A 222 14.67 -3.00 -4.05
N ILE A 223 13.38 -3.28 -4.24
CA ILE A 223 12.34 -2.25 -4.45
C ILE A 223 11.72 -1.90 -3.10
N ILE A 224 11.62 -0.61 -2.81
CA ILE A 224 10.89 -0.10 -1.65
C ILE A 224 9.59 0.53 -2.14
N ARG A 225 8.47 -0.03 -1.70
CA ARG A 225 7.13 0.46 -2.05
C ARG A 225 6.38 0.88 -0.80
N PHE A 226 5.64 1.97 -0.91
CA PHE A 226 4.73 2.42 0.13
C PHE A 226 3.29 2.16 -0.30
N ARG A 227 2.47 1.72 0.64
CA ARG A 227 1.02 1.72 0.47
C ARG A 227 0.47 3.04 0.97
N VAL A 228 0.05 3.89 0.05
CA VAL A 228 -0.56 5.20 0.34
C VAL A 228 -1.99 5.18 -0.18
N ASP A 229 -2.94 5.49 0.68
CA ASP A 229 -4.38 5.46 0.36
C ASP A 229 -4.84 4.13 -0.28
N GLY A 230 -4.28 3.00 0.19
CA GLY A 230 -4.60 1.65 -0.27
C GLY A 230 -3.87 1.20 -1.53
N VAL A 231 -3.11 2.08 -2.21
CA VAL A 231 -2.36 1.77 -3.44
C VAL A 231 -0.87 1.65 -3.16
N LEU A 232 -0.24 0.58 -3.65
CA LEU A 232 1.22 0.42 -3.60
C LEU A 232 1.89 1.30 -4.65
N ARG A 233 2.90 2.06 -4.21
CA ARG A 233 3.72 2.93 -5.05
C ARG A 233 5.18 2.65 -4.81
N GLU A 234 5.95 2.57 -5.87
CA GLU A 234 7.39 2.50 -5.79
C GLU A 234 7.94 3.86 -5.37
N ILE A 235 8.80 3.86 -4.34
CA ILE A 235 9.40 5.07 -3.79
C ILE A 235 10.90 5.12 -4.08
N LEU A 236 11.55 3.95 -4.00
CA LEU A 236 12.99 3.89 -4.06
C LEU A 236 13.44 2.51 -4.54
N ARG A 237 14.49 2.46 -5.35
CA ARG A 237 15.25 1.24 -5.65
C ARG A 237 16.61 1.34 -5.01
N ILE A 238 17.02 0.31 -4.34
CA ILE A 238 18.34 0.23 -3.72
C ILE A 238 19.16 -0.90 -4.32
N PRO A 239 20.48 -0.74 -4.46
CA PRO A 239 21.37 -1.80 -4.90
C PRO A 239 21.29 -3.03 -3.98
N ARG A 240 21.51 -4.21 -4.55
CA ARG A 240 21.46 -5.49 -3.84
C ARG A 240 22.42 -5.55 -2.63
N GLY A 241 23.58 -4.89 -2.71
CA GLY A 241 24.58 -4.86 -1.63
C GLY A 241 24.05 -4.26 -0.31
N LEU A 242 23.03 -3.40 -0.35
CA LEU A 242 22.41 -2.80 0.84
C LEU A 242 21.29 -3.65 1.46
N GLN A 243 20.78 -4.64 0.73
CA GLN A 243 19.63 -5.43 1.13
C GLN A 243 19.79 -6.11 2.49
N ASN A 244 20.90 -6.84 2.67
CA ASN A 244 21.15 -7.60 3.91
C ASN A 244 21.35 -6.67 5.12
N SER A 245 22.07 -5.57 4.94
CA SER A 245 22.28 -4.57 6.00
C SER A 245 20.99 -3.86 6.39
N LEU A 246 20.13 -3.55 5.40
CA LEU A 246 18.80 -2.98 5.62
C LEU A 246 17.91 -3.95 6.39
N ALA A 247 17.85 -5.22 5.96
CA ALA A 247 17.05 -6.26 6.60
C ALA A 247 17.52 -6.52 8.04
N SER A 248 18.84 -6.68 8.26
CA SER A 248 19.40 -6.88 9.59
C SER A 248 19.09 -5.70 10.52
N ARG A 249 19.19 -4.46 10.02
CA ARG A 249 18.88 -3.28 10.83
C ARG A 249 17.42 -3.24 11.26
N ILE A 250 16.48 -3.55 10.36
CA ILE A 250 15.05 -3.59 10.68
C ILE A 250 14.76 -4.72 11.68
N LYS A 251 15.39 -5.89 11.51
CA LYS A 251 15.26 -7.01 12.45
C LYS A 251 15.73 -6.64 13.85
N ILE A 252 16.87 -5.97 13.97
CA ILE A 252 17.38 -5.47 15.27
C ILE A 252 16.36 -4.53 15.91
N LEU A 253 15.81 -3.57 15.16
CA LEU A 253 14.82 -2.63 15.67
C LEU A 253 13.53 -3.35 16.16
N ALA A 254 13.13 -4.42 15.48
CA ALA A 254 11.92 -5.18 15.76
C ALA A 254 12.12 -6.34 16.75
N ASP A 255 13.29 -6.48 17.37
CA ASP A 255 13.68 -7.58 18.28
C ASP A 255 13.54 -8.98 17.64
N LEU A 256 13.93 -9.09 16.35
CA LEU A 256 13.92 -10.32 15.56
C LEU A 256 15.31 -10.95 15.50
N ASP A 257 15.36 -12.25 15.27
CA ASP A 257 16.62 -12.99 15.10
C ASP A 257 17.26 -12.67 13.74
N ILE A 258 18.44 -12.04 13.77
CA ILE A 258 19.23 -11.69 12.58
C ILE A 258 19.96 -12.88 11.96
N ALA A 259 20.22 -13.94 12.74
CA ALA A 259 20.90 -15.14 12.27
C ALA A 259 19.95 -16.06 11.49
N ASP A 260 18.70 -16.14 11.91
CA ASP A 260 17.67 -16.90 11.18
C ASP A 260 17.10 -16.09 10.02
N ARG A 261 17.46 -16.50 8.80
CA ARG A 261 16.96 -15.93 7.54
C ARG A 261 16.08 -16.91 6.76
N ARG A 262 15.68 -18.01 7.36
CA ARG A 262 15.00 -19.12 6.71
C ARG A 262 13.55 -19.26 7.13
N THR A 263 13.19 -18.72 8.29
CA THR A 263 11.83 -18.77 8.83
C THR A 263 11.17 -17.39 8.84
N PRO A 264 9.85 -17.32 8.65
CA PRO A 264 9.12 -16.07 8.83
C PRO A 264 9.22 -15.60 10.29
N GLN A 265 9.33 -14.29 10.48
CA GLN A 265 9.41 -13.69 11.80
C GLN A 265 8.53 -12.44 11.87
N ASP A 266 7.89 -12.24 13.03
CA ASP A 266 7.05 -11.08 13.31
C ASP A 266 7.56 -10.36 14.56
N GLY A 267 7.61 -9.03 14.51
CA GLY A 267 8.07 -8.19 15.60
C GLY A 267 7.48 -6.79 15.54
N ARG A 268 7.91 -5.95 16.46
CA ARG A 268 7.43 -4.56 16.52
C ARG A 268 8.48 -3.64 17.13
N PHE A 269 8.42 -2.35 16.77
CA PHE A 269 9.19 -1.30 17.43
C PHE A 269 8.44 0.04 17.35
N LEU A 270 8.81 0.96 18.24
CA LEU A 270 8.23 2.30 18.29
C LEU A 270 9.20 3.31 17.71
N VAL A 271 8.66 4.27 16.97
CA VAL A 271 9.42 5.40 16.41
C VAL A 271 8.76 6.69 16.82
N ARG A 272 9.55 7.67 17.25
CA ARG A 272 9.09 9.04 17.48
C ARG A 272 9.61 9.93 16.36
N LEU A 273 8.72 10.69 15.73
CA LEU A 273 9.06 11.74 14.80
C LEU A 273 8.50 13.08 15.31
N GLY A 274 9.38 13.92 15.80
CA GLY A 274 9.00 15.11 16.54
C GLY A 274 8.17 14.77 17.78
N LYS A 275 6.93 15.27 17.86
CA LYS A 275 6.01 15.00 19.00
C LYS A 275 5.18 13.71 18.82
N LYS A 276 5.12 13.15 17.62
CA LYS A 276 4.25 12.00 17.30
C LYS A 276 4.99 10.68 17.46
N LYS A 277 4.32 9.70 18.05
CA LYS A 277 4.81 8.31 18.16
C LYS A 277 4.11 7.45 17.12
N PHE A 278 4.83 6.51 16.55
CA PHE A 278 4.31 5.52 15.59
C PHE A 278 4.70 4.13 16.07
N ASP A 279 3.75 3.20 16.02
CA ASP A 279 3.99 1.78 16.24
C ASP A 279 4.18 1.08 14.90
N LEU A 280 5.31 0.40 14.73
CA LEU A 280 5.62 -0.35 13.52
C LEU A 280 5.57 -1.84 13.82
N ARG A 281 4.65 -2.53 13.13
CA ARG A 281 4.60 -3.99 13.13
C ARG A 281 5.35 -4.51 11.92
N VAL A 282 6.33 -5.36 12.15
CA VAL A 282 7.28 -5.86 11.14
C VAL A 282 7.04 -7.33 10.91
N SER A 283 6.92 -7.72 9.65
CA SER A 283 6.91 -9.12 9.24
C SER A 283 8.03 -9.35 8.22
N SER A 284 8.89 -10.35 8.49
CA SER A 284 9.94 -10.80 7.59
C SER A 284 9.58 -12.16 7.00
N LEU A 285 9.74 -12.29 5.68
CA LEU A 285 9.45 -13.51 4.94
C LEU A 285 10.63 -13.86 4.03
N PRO A 286 11.22 -15.07 4.16
CA PRO A 286 12.23 -15.55 3.23
C PRO A 286 11.72 -15.66 1.81
N THR A 287 12.48 -15.15 0.83
CA THR A 287 12.18 -15.30 -0.60
C THR A 287 13.42 -15.74 -1.37
N SER A 288 13.27 -16.10 -2.64
CA SER A 288 14.38 -16.58 -3.49
C SER A 288 15.53 -15.57 -3.64
N TYR A 289 15.25 -14.27 -3.51
CA TYR A 289 16.26 -13.21 -3.64
C TYR A 289 16.69 -12.59 -2.31
N GLY A 290 16.16 -13.05 -1.19
CA GLY A 290 16.46 -12.57 0.17
C GLY A 290 15.18 -12.37 0.99
N GLU A 291 15.29 -11.72 2.14
CA GLU A 291 14.14 -11.51 3.01
C GLU A 291 13.29 -10.33 2.54
N LYS A 292 12.02 -10.61 2.22
CA LYS A 292 11.00 -9.58 2.04
C LYS A 292 10.56 -9.09 3.41
N ILE A 293 10.50 -7.77 3.61
CA ILE A 293 10.03 -7.17 4.85
C ILE A 293 8.82 -6.29 4.56
N VAL A 294 7.80 -6.41 5.39
CA VAL A 294 6.65 -5.51 5.39
C VAL A 294 6.56 -4.87 6.77
N MET A 295 6.49 -3.56 6.81
CA MET A 295 6.29 -2.79 8.04
C MET A 295 4.96 -2.06 7.95
N ARG A 296 4.02 -2.38 8.83
CA ARG A 296 2.78 -1.63 9.00
C ARG A 296 3.01 -0.46 9.92
N VAL A 297 2.66 0.74 9.46
CA VAL A 297 2.83 1.99 10.18
C VAL A 297 1.51 2.36 10.86
N LEU A 298 1.46 2.24 12.17
CA LEU A 298 0.29 2.60 12.98
C LEU A 298 0.56 3.94 13.67
N ASN A 299 -0.39 4.86 13.55
CA ASN A 299 -0.36 6.12 14.29
C ASN A 299 -1.31 6.03 15.48
N PRO A 300 -0.83 5.78 16.71
CA PRO A 300 -1.69 5.65 17.88
C PRO A 300 -2.34 6.98 18.30
N GLU A 301 -1.83 8.10 17.84
CA GLU A 301 -2.35 9.44 18.11
C GLU A 301 -3.20 9.98 16.97
N SER A 302 -3.66 9.12 16.05
CA SER A 302 -4.54 9.58 14.97
C SER A 302 -5.80 10.18 15.58
N PRO A 303 -6.12 11.46 15.31
CA PRO A 303 -7.31 12.08 15.89
C PRO A 303 -8.52 11.25 15.45
N PHE A 304 -9.39 10.94 16.43
CA PHE A 304 -10.61 10.21 16.16
C PHE A 304 -11.45 11.00 15.17
N ALA A 305 -11.59 10.46 13.97
CA ALA A 305 -12.56 10.99 13.03
C ALA A 305 -13.95 10.91 13.66
N GLY A 306 -14.62 12.02 13.79
CA GLY A 306 -16.05 12.01 14.05
C GLY A 306 -16.79 11.38 12.86
N PHE A 307 -18.03 11.00 13.01
CA PHE A 307 -18.82 10.42 11.90
C PHE A 307 -18.85 11.31 10.64
N HIS A 308 -18.75 12.62 10.78
CA HIS A 308 -18.68 13.57 9.66
C HIS A 308 -17.40 13.41 8.81
N GLU A 309 -16.29 12.97 9.42
CA GLU A 309 -15.02 12.75 8.71
C GLU A 309 -14.99 11.40 7.97
N LEU A 310 -15.82 10.43 8.39
CA LEU A 310 -15.91 9.12 7.76
C LEU A 310 -16.58 9.17 6.38
N GLY A 311 -17.26 10.27 6.05
CA GLY A 311 -17.97 10.44 4.78
C GLY A 311 -19.28 9.66 4.73
N LEU A 312 -19.93 9.46 5.87
CA LEU A 312 -21.30 8.92 5.95
C LEU A 312 -22.29 9.88 5.30
N SER A 313 -23.21 9.36 4.50
CA SER A 313 -24.35 10.17 4.04
C SER A 313 -25.25 10.53 5.23
N PRO A 314 -25.98 11.64 5.17
CA PRO A 314 -26.86 12.06 6.28
C PRO A 314 -27.84 10.96 6.72
N SER A 315 -28.42 10.22 5.78
CA SER A 315 -29.34 9.11 6.05
C SER A 315 -28.65 7.94 6.78
N VAL A 316 -27.46 7.54 6.34
CA VAL A 316 -26.67 6.48 7.01
C VAL A 316 -26.22 6.93 8.39
N GLN A 317 -25.82 8.20 8.54
CA GLN A 317 -25.43 8.76 9.83
C GLN A 317 -26.61 8.80 10.81
N GLU A 318 -27.80 9.20 10.36
CA GLU A 318 -29.00 9.20 11.19
C GLU A 318 -29.37 7.79 11.64
N THR A 319 -29.38 6.83 10.70
CA THR A 319 -29.67 5.43 11.02
C THR A 319 -28.66 4.87 12.01
N LEU A 320 -27.38 5.14 11.81
CA LEU A 320 -26.31 4.69 12.74
C LEU A 320 -26.48 5.34 14.13
N ASN A 321 -26.82 6.63 14.19
CA ASN A 321 -27.12 7.30 15.46
C ASN A 321 -28.29 6.65 16.20
N ARG A 322 -29.37 6.30 15.49
CA ARG A 322 -30.52 5.59 16.08
C ARG A 322 -30.12 4.22 16.62
N LEU A 323 -29.30 3.47 15.87
CA LEU A 323 -28.77 2.17 16.31
C LEU A 323 -27.93 2.26 17.59
N LEU A 324 -27.07 3.27 17.67
CA LEU A 324 -26.23 3.48 18.83
C LEU A 324 -27.00 3.93 20.09
N CYS A 325 -28.24 4.36 19.92
CA CYS A 325 -29.15 4.67 21.05
C CYS A 325 -29.97 3.46 21.53
N LEU A 326 -29.85 2.30 20.85
CA LEU A 326 -30.55 1.10 21.32
C LEU A 326 -29.95 0.60 22.62
N PRO A 327 -30.79 0.17 23.58
CA PRO A 327 -30.30 -0.34 24.86
C PRO A 327 -29.59 -1.69 24.72
N GLN A 328 -29.92 -2.45 23.68
CA GLN A 328 -29.39 -3.79 23.45
C GLN A 328 -29.47 -4.15 21.97
N GLY A 329 -28.69 -5.13 21.54
CA GLY A 329 -28.68 -5.64 20.17
C GLY A 329 -27.26 -5.78 19.62
N VAL A 330 -27.13 -6.33 18.43
CA VAL A 330 -25.86 -6.49 17.72
C VAL A 330 -25.80 -5.56 16.52
N LEU A 331 -24.79 -4.70 16.47
CA LEU A 331 -24.38 -3.98 15.26
C LEU A 331 -23.15 -4.66 14.67
N LEU A 332 -23.29 -5.16 13.46
CA LEU A 332 -22.17 -5.75 12.71
C LEU A 332 -21.64 -4.76 11.68
N VAL A 333 -20.32 -4.58 11.64
CA VAL A 333 -19.65 -3.83 10.57
C VAL A 333 -18.88 -4.82 9.71
N THR A 334 -19.18 -4.87 8.42
CA THR A 334 -18.57 -5.84 7.51
C THR A 334 -17.82 -5.19 6.36
N GLY A 335 -16.88 -5.94 5.81
CA GLY A 335 -16.03 -5.51 4.70
C GLY A 335 -14.67 -6.20 4.71
N PRO A 336 -13.88 -6.13 3.62
CA PRO A 336 -12.55 -6.71 3.56
C PRO A 336 -11.59 -6.03 4.53
N THR A 337 -10.39 -6.60 4.66
CA THR A 337 -9.28 -5.98 5.39
C THR A 337 -8.97 -4.61 4.78
N GLY A 338 -8.78 -3.60 5.63
CA GLY A 338 -8.50 -2.24 5.21
C GLY A 338 -9.72 -1.43 4.74
N SER A 339 -10.96 -1.91 4.92
CA SER A 339 -12.18 -1.15 4.61
C SER A 339 -12.53 -0.08 5.66
N GLY A 340 -11.78 0.02 6.77
CA GLY A 340 -11.98 1.03 7.81
C GLY A 340 -12.95 0.62 8.92
N LYS A 341 -13.26 -0.68 9.08
CA LYS A 341 -14.20 -1.19 10.10
C LYS A 341 -13.84 -0.73 11.52
N SER A 342 -12.59 -0.94 11.95
CA SER A 342 -12.12 -0.53 13.28
C SER A 342 -12.26 0.96 13.51
N THR A 343 -11.94 1.78 12.50
CA THR A 343 -12.10 3.25 12.57
C THR A 343 -13.56 3.65 12.82
N THR A 344 -14.50 3.01 12.10
CA THR A 344 -15.94 3.28 12.26
C THR A 344 -16.44 2.83 13.63
N LEU A 345 -16.03 1.63 14.09
CA LEU A 345 -16.41 1.12 15.41
C LEU A 345 -15.81 1.98 16.55
N TYR A 346 -14.56 2.41 16.40
CA TYR A 346 -13.94 3.28 17.42
C TYR A 346 -14.60 4.67 17.44
N ALA A 347 -15.00 5.20 16.28
CA ALA A 347 -15.81 6.42 16.24
C ALA A 347 -17.18 6.23 16.93
N ALA A 348 -17.80 5.06 16.77
CA ALA A 348 -19.03 4.70 17.49
C ALA A 348 -18.81 4.60 19.00
N LEU A 349 -17.74 3.91 19.45
CA LEU A 349 -17.38 3.80 20.86
C LEU A 349 -17.10 5.16 21.49
N ASN A 350 -16.35 6.01 20.81
CA ASN A 350 -16.04 7.35 21.29
C ASN A 350 -17.31 8.23 21.46
N ARG A 351 -18.30 8.04 20.60
CA ARG A 351 -19.60 8.71 20.73
C ARG A 351 -20.44 8.19 21.90
N LEU A 352 -20.37 6.87 22.16
CA LEU A 352 -21.10 6.20 23.25
C LEU A 352 -20.43 6.41 24.62
N ARG A 353 -19.15 6.77 24.63
CA ARG A 353 -18.37 6.95 25.84
C ARG A 353 -18.96 8.07 26.72
N SER A 354 -19.33 7.69 27.94
CA SER A 354 -19.73 8.62 29.00
C SER A 354 -19.34 8.07 30.37
N PRO A 355 -19.26 8.89 31.40
CA PRO A 355 -18.90 8.43 32.77
C PRO A 355 -19.87 7.38 33.35
N GLY A 356 -21.11 7.31 32.83
CA GLY A 356 -22.14 6.37 33.31
C GLY A 356 -22.26 5.10 32.48
N VAL A 357 -21.33 4.84 31.53
CA VAL A 357 -21.39 3.68 30.62
C VAL A 357 -20.10 2.87 30.70
N ASN A 358 -20.20 1.60 31.03
CA ASN A 358 -19.07 0.67 31.05
C ASN A 358 -18.87 0.03 29.68
N ILE A 359 -17.80 0.42 29.00
CA ILE A 359 -17.43 -0.10 27.66
C ILE A 359 -16.23 -1.03 27.79
N VAL A 360 -16.37 -2.25 27.31
CA VAL A 360 -15.29 -3.25 27.30
C VAL A 360 -15.10 -3.79 25.89
N THR A 361 -13.85 -3.92 25.46
CA THR A 361 -13.52 -4.50 24.14
C THR A 361 -12.68 -5.76 24.28
N VAL A 362 -12.75 -6.64 23.26
CA VAL A 362 -11.82 -7.74 23.05
C VAL A 362 -11.36 -7.72 21.60
N GLU A 363 -10.04 -7.63 21.37
CA GLU A 363 -9.46 -7.33 20.05
C GLU A 363 -8.21 -8.16 19.76
N ASP A 364 -7.90 -8.38 18.47
CA ASP A 364 -6.73 -9.15 18.01
C ASP A 364 -6.03 -8.45 16.80
N PRO A 365 -5.09 -7.54 17.08
CA PRO A 365 -4.80 -6.90 18.36
C PRO A 365 -5.56 -5.57 18.55
N VAL A 366 -5.38 -4.92 19.72
CA VAL A 366 -5.80 -3.52 19.92
C VAL A 366 -5.01 -2.63 18.97
N GLU A 367 -5.70 -1.85 18.13
CA GLU A 367 -5.05 -0.98 17.14
C GLU A 367 -4.50 0.30 17.77
N TYR A 368 -5.26 0.93 18.65
CA TYR A 368 -4.82 2.05 19.49
C TYR A 368 -5.69 2.17 20.75
N MET A 369 -5.10 2.75 21.79
CA MET A 369 -5.76 2.86 23.10
C MET A 369 -6.82 3.96 23.09
N LEU A 370 -7.98 3.63 23.64
CA LEU A 370 -9.11 4.53 23.82
C LEU A 370 -9.22 4.92 25.29
N GLU A 371 -9.12 6.20 25.59
CA GLU A 371 -9.27 6.68 26.95
C GLU A 371 -10.69 6.40 27.46
N GLY A 372 -10.81 5.89 28.70
CA GLY A 372 -12.10 5.58 29.32
C GLY A 372 -12.78 4.32 28.80
N ILE A 373 -12.07 3.45 28.06
CA ILE A 373 -12.55 2.16 27.57
C ILE A 373 -11.59 1.06 28.02
N ASN A 374 -12.13 -0.04 28.51
CA ASN A 374 -11.36 -1.20 28.95
C ASN A 374 -11.11 -2.12 27.75
N GLN A 375 -9.89 -2.10 27.20
CA GLN A 375 -9.53 -2.87 26.00
C GLN A 375 -8.73 -4.11 26.36
N VAL A 376 -9.25 -5.28 26.01
CA VAL A 376 -8.62 -6.59 26.21
C VAL A 376 -7.99 -7.06 24.89
N GLN A 377 -6.69 -7.33 24.89
CA GLN A 377 -6.03 -7.93 23.77
C GLN A 377 -6.00 -9.45 23.89
N VAL A 378 -6.41 -10.14 22.83
CA VAL A 378 -6.33 -11.61 22.72
C VAL A 378 -4.88 -12.06 22.85
N HIS A 379 -4.65 -13.13 23.61
CA HIS A 379 -3.34 -13.73 23.83
C HIS A 379 -3.44 -15.27 23.79
N PRO A 380 -3.50 -15.91 22.61
CA PRO A 380 -3.77 -17.35 22.48
C PRO A 380 -2.77 -18.24 23.23
N LYS A 381 -1.49 -17.83 23.27
CA LYS A 381 -0.44 -18.57 24.01
C LYS A 381 -0.70 -18.61 25.53
N ALA A 382 -1.44 -17.65 26.07
CA ALA A 382 -1.86 -17.60 27.46
C ALA A 382 -3.28 -18.14 27.69
N GLY A 383 -3.94 -18.70 26.64
CA GLY A 383 -5.32 -19.19 26.72
C GLY A 383 -6.39 -18.11 26.67
N LEU A 384 -6.01 -16.83 26.48
CA LEU A 384 -6.96 -15.73 26.36
C LEU A 384 -7.41 -15.59 24.91
N THR A 385 -8.50 -16.29 24.56
CA THR A 385 -9.16 -16.25 23.25
C THR A 385 -10.33 -15.27 23.26
N PHE A 386 -10.94 -14.99 22.09
CA PHE A 386 -12.17 -14.19 22.02
C PHE A 386 -13.28 -14.76 22.92
N ALA A 387 -13.56 -16.05 22.83
CA ALA A 387 -14.61 -16.69 23.61
C ALA A 387 -14.33 -16.66 25.13
N THR A 388 -13.09 -16.96 25.57
CA THR A 388 -12.73 -16.94 26.99
C THR A 388 -12.76 -15.53 27.57
N ALA A 389 -12.26 -14.52 26.82
CA ALA A 389 -12.33 -13.13 27.21
C ALA A 389 -13.78 -12.64 27.34
N LEU A 390 -14.62 -12.95 26.33
CA LEU A 390 -16.01 -12.52 26.28
C LEU A 390 -16.84 -13.08 27.46
N ARG A 391 -16.66 -14.37 27.82
CA ARG A 391 -17.28 -14.96 29.03
C ARG A 391 -16.85 -14.22 30.30
N SER A 392 -15.64 -13.71 30.38
CA SER A 392 -15.16 -12.95 31.52
C SER A 392 -15.69 -11.53 31.52
N ILE A 393 -15.77 -10.89 30.34
CA ILE A 393 -16.33 -9.55 30.15
C ILE A 393 -17.77 -9.50 30.62
N LEU A 394 -18.60 -10.51 30.34
CA LEU A 394 -19.99 -10.60 30.79
C LEU A 394 -20.16 -10.62 32.33
N ARG A 395 -19.07 -10.82 33.09
CA ARG A 395 -19.06 -10.73 34.57
C ARG A 395 -18.46 -9.44 35.07
N GLN A 396 -18.17 -8.49 34.17
CA GLN A 396 -17.58 -7.17 34.50
C GLN A 396 -18.61 -6.04 34.43
N ASP A 397 -19.90 -6.37 34.46
CA ASP A 397 -21.02 -5.42 34.37
C ASP A 397 -20.90 -4.43 33.19
N PRO A 398 -20.71 -4.95 31.95
CA PRO A 398 -20.57 -4.09 30.78
C PRO A 398 -21.95 -3.60 30.29
N ASP A 399 -22.04 -2.38 29.82
CA ASP A 399 -23.19 -1.88 29.06
C ASP A 399 -22.98 -2.11 27.56
N ILE A 400 -21.73 -1.92 27.11
CA ILE A 400 -21.35 -2.00 25.69
C ILE A 400 -20.13 -2.91 25.54
N ILE A 401 -20.23 -3.84 24.61
CA ILE A 401 -19.16 -4.80 24.32
C ILE A 401 -18.73 -4.66 22.86
N LEU A 402 -17.42 -4.45 22.60
CA LEU A 402 -16.86 -4.61 21.27
C LEU A 402 -16.14 -5.95 21.15
N ILE A 403 -16.56 -6.76 20.19
CA ILE A 403 -15.86 -7.97 19.75
C ILE A 403 -15.13 -7.62 18.47
N GLY A 404 -13.80 -7.59 18.45
CA GLY A 404 -12.98 -7.17 17.31
C GLY A 404 -13.42 -7.86 16.01
N GLU A 405 -13.64 -9.17 16.06
CA GLU A 405 -14.23 -9.93 14.95
C GLU A 405 -14.87 -11.24 15.42
N ILE A 406 -15.87 -11.72 14.67
CA ILE A 406 -16.48 -13.03 14.84
C ILE A 406 -15.89 -13.97 13.79
N ARG A 407 -15.08 -14.95 14.24
CA ARG A 407 -14.44 -15.96 13.38
C ARG A 407 -15.08 -17.34 13.49
N ASP A 408 -15.70 -17.64 14.63
CA ASP A 408 -16.20 -18.95 14.99
C ASP A 408 -17.59 -18.89 15.62
N ARG A 409 -18.26 -20.03 15.65
CA ARG A 409 -19.59 -20.19 16.21
C ARG A 409 -19.67 -19.81 17.68
N GLU A 410 -18.70 -20.23 18.47
CA GLU A 410 -18.71 -20.02 19.92
C GLU A 410 -18.72 -18.53 20.28
N THR A 411 -17.83 -17.75 19.64
CA THR A 411 -17.77 -16.29 19.81
C THR A 411 -19.08 -15.62 19.36
N ALA A 412 -19.64 -16.08 18.21
CA ALA A 412 -20.90 -15.56 17.69
C ALA A 412 -22.05 -15.79 18.69
N GLU A 413 -22.23 -17.03 19.17
CA GLU A 413 -23.31 -17.37 20.10
C GLU A 413 -23.20 -16.61 21.42
N ILE A 414 -22.00 -16.44 21.99
CA ILE A 414 -21.81 -15.68 23.22
C ILE A 414 -22.16 -14.21 23.01
N GLY A 415 -21.70 -13.59 21.91
CA GLY A 415 -22.01 -12.21 21.57
C GLY A 415 -23.52 -11.96 21.35
N MET A 416 -24.21 -12.89 20.69
CA MET A 416 -25.66 -12.79 20.48
C MET A 416 -26.46 -12.98 21.77
N LYS A 417 -26.04 -13.92 22.63
CA LYS A 417 -26.63 -14.11 23.97
C LYS A 417 -26.43 -12.85 24.83
N ALA A 418 -25.26 -12.22 24.77
CA ALA A 418 -25.01 -10.95 25.45
C ALA A 418 -26.02 -9.88 24.99
N ALA A 419 -26.25 -9.77 23.69
CA ALA A 419 -27.22 -8.82 23.15
C ALA A 419 -28.67 -9.12 23.61
N GLN A 420 -29.03 -10.40 23.74
CA GLN A 420 -30.36 -10.80 24.25
C GLN A 420 -30.54 -10.53 25.75
N THR A 421 -29.44 -10.41 26.49
CA THR A 421 -29.45 -10.19 27.95
C THR A 421 -29.24 -8.74 28.34
N GLY A 422 -29.37 -7.78 27.41
CA GLY A 422 -29.42 -6.36 27.74
C GLY A 422 -28.17 -5.57 27.34
N HIS A 423 -27.24 -6.12 26.56
CA HIS A 423 -26.00 -5.44 26.17
C HIS A 423 -26.06 -4.94 24.73
N LEU A 424 -25.46 -3.79 24.45
CA LEU A 424 -25.17 -3.37 23.09
C LEU A 424 -23.84 -3.99 22.64
N VAL A 425 -23.88 -4.86 21.63
CA VAL A 425 -22.72 -5.56 21.10
C VAL A 425 -22.35 -4.99 19.75
N LEU A 426 -21.10 -4.57 19.60
CA LEU A 426 -20.51 -4.13 18.35
C LEU A 426 -19.51 -5.19 17.88
N SER A 427 -19.53 -5.57 16.59
CA SER A 427 -18.55 -6.54 16.08
C SER A 427 -18.28 -6.40 14.59
N THR A 428 -17.30 -7.16 14.09
CA THR A 428 -16.99 -7.19 12.66
C THR A 428 -17.10 -8.58 12.04
N LEU A 429 -17.36 -8.56 10.73
CA LEU A 429 -17.28 -9.72 9.84
C LEU A 429 -16.48 -9.37 8.58
N HIS A 430 -16.08 -10.40 7.84
CA HIS A 430 -15.39 -10.25 6.56
C HIS A 430 -16.27 -10.75 5.42
N THR A 431 -17.25 -9.93 4.99
CA THR A 431 -18.12 -10.20 3.85
C THR A 431 -18.16 -9.01 2.89
N ASN A 432 -18.70 -9.23 1.70
CA ASN A 432 -18.68 -8.23 0.64
C ASN A 432 -19.79 -7.20 0.74
N ASP A 433 -20.94 -7.55 1.25
CA ASP A 433 -22.13 -6.70 1.45
C ASP A 433 -22.83 -7.07 2.76
N SER A 434 -23.88 -6.32 3.12
CA SER A 434 -24.60 -6.51 4.38
C SER A 434 -25.43 -7.80 4.40
N VAL A 435 -26.00 -8.21 3.27
CA VAL A 435 -26.81 -9.45 3.17
C VAL A 435 -25.93 -10.68 3.30
N SER A 436 -24.74 -10.68 2.66
CA SER A 436 -23.77 -11.75 2.77
C SER A 436 -23.25 -11.96 4.20
N ALA A 437 -23.36 -10.96 5.08
CA ALA A 437 -23.03 -11.14 6.49
C ALA A 437 -24.02 -12.05 7.22
N LEU A 438 -25.29 -12.04 6.85
CA LEU A 438 -26.29 -12.98 7.38
C LEU A 438 -25.96 -14.41 6.97
N THR A 439 -25.65 -14.62 5.68
CA THR A 439 -25.21 -15.94 5.18
C THR A 439 -23.98 -16.42 5.94
N ARG A 440 -23.00 -15.53 6.16
CA ARG A 440 -21.77 -15.89 6.90
C ARG A 440 -22.05 -16.34 8.32
N LEU A 441 -23.02 -15.74 9.00
CA LEU A 441 -23.42 -16.19 10.34
C LEU A 441 -24.09 -17.58 10.31
N LEU A 442 -24.91 -17.84 9.28
CA LEU A 442 -25.50 -19.17 9.06
C LEU A 442 -24.44 -20.21 8.73
N ASP A 443 -23.43 -19.86 7.90
CA ASP A 443 -22.28 -20.73 7.60
C ASP A 443 -21.43 -21.04 8.85
N LEU A 444 -21.42 -20.14 9.83
CA LEU A 444 -20.83 -20.38 11.14
C LEU A 444 -21.73 -21.23 12.06
N GLU A 445 -22.80 -21.80 11.49
CA GLU A 445 -23.79 -22.62 12.19
C GLU A 445 -24.53 -21.87 13.34
N VAL A 446 -24.65 -20.53 13.24
CA VAL A 446 -25.46 -19.75 14.17
C VAL A 446 -26.92 -19.92 13.80
N PRO A 447 -27.78 -20.35 14.74
CA PRO A 447 -29.19 -20.56 14.43
C PRO A 447 -29.90 -19.29 13.95
N GLY A 448 -30.72 -19.39 12.88
CA GLY A 448 -31.43 -18.24 12.29
C GLY A 448 -32.31 -17.48 13.27
N TYR A 449 -32.96 -18.19 14.23
CA TYR A 449 -33.76 -17.54 15.27
C TYR A 449 -32.90 -16.64 16.20
N MET A 450 -31.65 -17.03 16.46
CA MET A 450 -30.72 -16.27 17.30
C MET A 450 -30.25 -15.01 16.56
N ILE A 451 -29.92 -15.14 15.27
CA ILE A 451 -29.57 -14.01 14.41
C ILE A 451 -30.73 -13.00 14.38
N ALA A 452 -31.92 -13.47 14.07
CA ALA A 452 -33.12 -12.65 13.95
C ALA A 452 -33.50 -11.90 15.23
N SER A 453 -33.24 -12.48 16.41
CA SER A 453 -33.56 -11.85 17.70
C SER A 453 -32.48 -10.93 18.26
N SER A 454 -31.24 -11.07 17.78
CA SER A 454 -30.10 -10.33 18.36
C SER A 454 -29.57 -9.24 17.42
N VAL A 455 -29.48 -9.51 16.11
CA VAL A 455 -28.89 -8.56 15.15
C VAL A 455 -29.89 -7.44 14.88
N SER A 456 -29.45 -6.20 15.12
CA SER A 456 -30.25 -4.98 14.90
C SER A 456 -29.94 -4.36 13.54
N ALA A 457 -28.68 -4.36 13.13
CA ALA A 457 -28.28 -3.89 11.81
C ALA A 457 -26.91 -4.41 11.39
N ILE A 458 -26.67 -4.33 10.08
CA ILE A 458 -25.39 -4.68 9.46
C ILE A 458 -24.95 -3.51 8.58
N LEU A 459 -23.76 -2.98 8.84
CA LEU A 459 -23.13 -1.90 8.09
C LEU A 459 -22.01 -2.48 7.21
N ALA A 460 -22.23 -2.57 5.90
CA ALA A 460 -21.15 -2.91 4.98
C ALA A 460 -20.37 -1.67 4.58
N GLN A 461 -19.04 -1.82 4.46
CA GLN A 461 -18.13 -0.70 4.27
C GLN A 461 -17.01 -1.01 3.29
N ARG A 462 -16.68 -0.02 2.45
CA ARG A 462 -15.51 0.02 1.56
C ARG A 462 -14.82 1.37 1.68
N LEU A 463 -13.56 1.45 1.24
CA LEU A 463 -12.83 2.71 1.12
C LEU A 463 -12.41 2.93 -0.33
N VAL A 464 -12.68 4.13 -0.83
CA VAL A 464 -12.17 4.65 -2.11
C VAL A 464 -11.27 5.85 -1.86
N ARG A 465 -10.37 6.16 -2.79
CA ARG A 465 -9.56 7.37 -2.70
C ARG A 465 -10.43 8.60 -2.91
N ARG A 466 -10.21 9.60 -2.08
CA ARG A 466 -10.85 10.91 -2.22
C ARG A 466 -10.10 11.75 -3.22
N LEU A 467 -10.82 12.42 -4.12
CA LEU A 467 -10.24 13.39 -5.04
C LEU A 467 -9.57 14.54 -4.27
N CYS A 468 -8.39 14.91 -4.71
CA CYS A 468 -7.70 16.08 -4.20
C CYS A 468 -8.43 17.36 -4.64
N SER A 469 -8.28 18.44 -3.89
CA SER A 469 -8.84 19.76 -4.25
C SER A 469 -8.35 20.29 -5.60
N CYS A 470 -7.26 19.74 -6.14
CA CYS A 470 -6.75 20.10 -7.47
C CYS A 470 -7.55 19.48 -8.63
N HIS A 471 -8.53 18.58 -8.37
CA HIS A 471 -9.35 17.99 -9.42
C HIS A 471 -10.13 19.05 -10.21
N LYS A 472 -10.41 18.75 -11.46
CA LYS A 472 -11.24 19.59 -12.33
C LYS A 472 -12.40 18.78 -12.87
N ARG A 473 -13.49 19.48 -13.21
CA ARG A 473 -14.56 18.89 -14.00
C ARG A 473 -14.30 19.20 -15.46
N LEU A 474 -14.10 18.17 -16.27
CA LEU A 474 -13.75 18.30 -17.68
C LEU A 474 -14.70 17.47 -18.54
N PRO A 475 -14.91 17.86 -19.81
CA PRO A 475 -15.59 17.02 -20.77
C PRO A 475 -14.85 15.67 -20.91
N PRO A 476 -15.53 14.54 -20.74
CA PRO A 476 -14.88 13.21 -20.83
C PRO A 476 -14.67 12.80 -22.29
N SER A 477 -13.79 11.80 -22.51
CA SER A 477 -13.76 11.07 -23.77
C SER A 477 -15.09 10.38 -24.05
N PRO A 478 -15.44 10.08 -25.33
CA PRO A 478 -16.67 9.38 -25.66
C PRO A 478 -16.86 8.06 -24.88
N GLU A 479 -15.77 7.31 -24.69
CA GLU A 479 -15.76 6.05 -23.93
C GLU A 479 -16.07 6.28 -22.45
N LEU A 480 -15.43 7.26 -21.82
CA LEU A 480 -15.66 7.59 -20.43
C LEU A 480 -17.10 8.11 -20.23
N ARG A 481 -17.60 8.93 -21.15
CA ARG A 481 -18.99 9.39 -21.15
C ARG A 481 -19.98 8.22 -21.21
N ALA A 482 -19.73 7.26 -22.11
CA ALA A 482 -20.57 6.06 -22.20
C ALA A 482 -20.59 5.26 -20.89
N ARG A 483 -19.44 5.12 -20.21
CA ARG A 483 -19.37 4.47 -18.89
C ARG A 483 -20.16 5.20 -17.82
N TYR A 484 -20.12 6.53 -17.80
CA TYR A 484 -20.92 7.34 -16.86
C TYR A 484 -22.42 7.18 -17.13
N LEU A 485 -22.83 7.18 -18.39
CA LEU A 485 -24.22 6.95 -18.80
C LEU A 485 -24.71 5.55 -18.39
N ALA A 486 -23.89 4.52 -18.65
CA ALA A 486 -24.18 3.15 -18.25
C ALA A 486 -24.28 2.97 -16.72
N ALA A 487 -23.54 3.76 -15.95
CA ALA A 487 -23.61 3.78 -14.50
C ALA A 487 -24.78 4.62 -13.94
N GLY A 488 -25.66 5.16 -14.77
CA GLY A 488 -26.77 6.00 -14.34
C GLY A 488 -26.37 7.41 -13.87
N LEU A 489 -25.24 7.91 -14.33
CA LEU A 489 -24.67 9.22 -13.99
C LEU A 489 -24.84 10.24 -15.13
N ALA A 490 -26.02 10.22 -15.81
CA ALA A 490 -26.29 11.09 -16.96
C ALA A 490 -26.18 12.58 -16.61
N ASP A 491 -26.56 12.96 -15.39
CA ASP A 491 -26.54 14.33 -14.87
C ASP A 491 -25.15 14.94 -14.79
N VAL A 492 -24.10 14.12 -14.66
CA VAL A 492 -22.69 14.56 -14.58
C VAL A 492 -21.84 14.09 -15.76
N ALA A 493 -22.43 13.38 -16.74
CA ALA A 493 -21.72 12.79 -17.87
C ALA A 493 -21.10 13.81 -18.84
N GLU A 494 -21.56 15.07 -18.83
CA GLU A 494 -21.01 16.14 -19.66
C GLU A 494 -19.70 16.72 -19.10
N HIS A 495 -19.57 16.76 -17.76
CA HIS A 495 -18.38 17.28 -17.08
C HIS A 495 -18.06 16.38 -15.88
N VAL A 496 -17.19 15.41 -16.09
CA VAL A 496 -16.79 14.43 -15.07
C VAL A 496 -15.64 14.94 -14.20
N PRO A 497 -15.56 14.53 -12.92
CA PRO A 497 -14.44 14.86 -12.08
C PRO A 497 -13.18 14.10 -12.52
N VAL A 498 -12.11 14.82 -12.86
CA VAL A 498 -10.84 14.26 -13.34
C VAL A 498 -9.72 14.60 -12.36
N PRO A 499 -8.93 13.62 -11.89
CA PRO A 499 -7.75 13.85 -11.07
C PRO A 499 -6.69 14.58 -11.90
N GLN A 500 -6.16 15.71 -11.39
CA GLN A 500 -5.14 16.50 -12.11
C GLN A 500 -3.73 16.21 -11.62
N GLY A 501 -3.52 16.23 -10.33
CA GLY A 501 -2.23 16.17 -9.69
C GLY A 501 -1.70 17.53 -9.26
N CYS A 502 -1.10 17.59 -8.07
CA CYS A 502 -0.40 18.74 -7.52
C CYS A 502 0.57 18.27 -6.43
N ASN A 503 1.41 19.18 -5.91
CA ASN A 503 2.35 18.84 -4.83
C ASN A 503 1.68 18.30 -3.57
N ALA A 504 0.46 18.78 -3.23
CA ALA A 504 -0.26 18.31 -2.04
C ALA A 504 -0.75 16.85 -2.15
N CYS A 505 -0.88 16.30 -3.35
CA CYS A 505 -1.29 14.92 -3.60
C CYS A 505 -0.19 14.08 -4.28
N ASP A 506 1.07 14.51 -4.26
CA ASP A 506 2.18 13.86 -4.96
C ASP A 506 1.84 13.56 -6.43
N ASN A 507 1.23 14.51 -7.13
CA ASN A 507 0.81 14.44 -8.53
C ASN A 507 -0.17 13.30 -8.87
N THR A 508 -0.85 12.73 -7.87
CA THR A 508 -1.76 11.60 -8.07
C THR A 508 -3.20 12.02 -8.35
N GLY A 509 -3.56 13.26 -8.04
CA GLY A 509 -4.94 13.74 -8.10
C GLY A 509 -5.84 13.25 -6.96
N TYR A 510 -5.33 12.43 -6.03
CA TYR A 510 -6.07 11.89 -4.88
C TYR A 510 -5.36 12.23 -3.56
N SER A 511 -6.14 12.46 -2.51
CA SER A 511 -5.62 12.75 -1.17
C SER A 511 -6.56 12.21 -0.10
N GLY A 512 -6.11 11.19 0.63
CA GLY A 512 -6.90 10.49 1.63
C GLY A 512 -7.95 9.55 1.03
N ARG A 513 -8.80 9.02 1.90
CA ARG A 513 -9.84 8.04 1.56
C ARG A 513 -11.19 8.52 2.07
N ILE A 514 -12.27 8.02 1.45
CA ILE A 514 -13.64 8.23 1.88
C ILE A 514 -14.36 6.88 1.92
N GLY A 515 -15.21 6.67 2.94
CA GLY A 515 -16.00 5.46 3.08
C GLY A 515 -17.12 5.38 2.03
N LEU A 516 -17.49 4.16 1.64
CA LEU A 516 -18.72 3.79 0.98
C LEU A 516 -19.48 2.91 1.95
N TYR A 517 -20.77 3.14 2.10
CA TYR A 517 -21.59 2.53 3.13
C TYR A 517 -22.88 1.96 2.59
N GLU A 518 -23.26 0.79 3.14
CA GLU A 518 -24.55 0.16 2.96
C GLU A 518 -25.03 -0.28 4.34
N ILE A 519 -26.20 0.14 4.76
CA ILE A 519 -26.74 -0.22 6.06
C ILE A 519 -28.03 -1.00 5.90
N LEU A 520 -28.02 -2.23 6.35
CA LEU A 520 -29.17 -3.11 6.42
C LEU A 520 -29.75 -3.08 7.85
N TRP A 521 -30.95 -2.52 7.97
CA TRP A 521 -31.71 -2.57 9.21
C TRP A 521 -32.50 -3.87 9.28
N ILE A 522 -32.46 -4.56 10.39
CA ILE A 522 -33.21 -5.82 10.60
C ILE A 522 -34.57 -5.49 11.22
N ASP A 523 -35.54 -5.24 10.37
CA ASP A 523 -36.93 -5.00 10.75
C ASP A 523 -37.70 -6.33 10.99
N ASP A 524 -38.99 -6.24 11.32
CA ASP A 524 -39.81 -7.41 11.62
C ASP A 524 -39.96 -8.36 10.43
N LEU A 525 -40.10 -7.82 9.20
CA LEU A 525 -40.18 -8.64 7.99
C LEU A 525 -38.87 -9.39 7.75
N MET A 526 -37.75 -8.69 7.91
CA MET A 526 -36.43 -9.29 7.81
C MET A 526 -36.19 -10.36 8.88
N ARG A 527 -36.64 -10.14 10.12
CA ARG A 527 -36.59 -11.13 11.21
C ARG A 527 -37.35 -12.42 10.87
N VAL A 528 -38.54 -12.28 10.27
CA VAL A 528 -39.33 -13.44 9.82
C VAL A 528 -38.59 -14.19 8.71
N ALA A 529 -38.06 -13.49 7.71
CA ALA A 529 -37.32 -14.06 6.61
C ALA A 529 -36.09 -14.84 7.09
N ILE A 530 -35.30 -14.25 8.01
CA ILE A 530 -34.09 -14.89 8.59
C ILE A 530 -34.48 -16.16 9.37
N ARG A 531 -35.57 -16.13 10.15
CA ARG A 531 -36.05 -17.33 10.91
C ARG A 531 -36.49 -18.45 10.00
N SER A 532 -37.07 -18.12 8.86
CA SER A 532 -37.59 -19.07 7.88
C SER A 532 -36.51 -19.58 6.93
N GLU A 533 -35.25 -19.15 7.13
CA GLU A 533 -34.10 -19.50 6.30
C GLU A 533 -34.36 -19.32 4.80
N VAL A 534 -35.04 -18.22 4.45
CA VAL A 534 -35.32 -17.87 3.05
C VAL A 534 -34.02 -17.63 2.27
N ARG A 535 -34.10 -17.76 0.96
CA ARG A 535 -32.94 -17.57 0.08
C ARG A 535 -32.37 -16.16 0.19
N VAL A 536 -31.06 -16.05 -0.02
CA VAL A 536 -30.30 -14.77 0.02
C VAL A 536 -30.91 -13.73 -0.93
N GLU A 537 -31.40 -14.16 -2.10
CA GLU A 537 -32.03 -13.28 -3.09
C GLU A 537 -33.32 -12.67 -2.58
N GLU A 538 -34.10 -13.41 -1.79
CA GLU A 538 -35.34 -12.92 -1.17
C GLU A 538 -35.03 -11.87 -0.09
N ILE A 539 -33.99 -12.14 0.74
CA ILE A 539 -33.49 -11.17 1.73
C ILE A 539 -33.02 -9.89 1.03
N ARG A 540 -32.32 -10.02 -0.09
CA ARG A 540 -31.86 -8.88 -0.89
C ARG A 540 -33.03 -8.07 -1.46
N SER A 541 -34.04 -8.75 -1.95
CA SER A 541 -35.27 -8.11 -2.46
C SER A 541 -36.02 -7.36 -1.36
N LEU A 542 -36.15 -7.96 -0.16
CA LEU A 542 -36.74 -7.30 1.00
C LEU A 542 -35.96 -6.06 1.42
N ALA A 543 -34.61 -6.16 1.46
CA ALA A 543 -33.74 -5.02 1.77
C ALA A 543 -33.92 -3.86 0.77
N GLN A 544 -34.00 -4.17 -0.52
CA GLN A 544 -34.28 -3.17 -1.56
C GLN A 544 -35.66 -2.54 -1.42
N ALA A 545 -36.69 -3.35 -1.16
CA ALA A 545 -38.04 -2.88 -0.93
C ALA A 545 -38.15 -1.97 0.31
N ALA A 546 -37.35 -2.25 1.35
CA ALA A 546 -37.22 -1.41 2.55
C ALA A 546 -36.42 -0.11 2.32
N GLY A 547 -35.92 0.13 1.11
CA GLY A 547 -35.16 1.34 0.77
C GLY A 547 -33.71 1.34 1.24
N THR A 548 -33.11 0.17 1.46
CA THR A 548 -31.69 0.06 1.83
C THR A 548 -30.82 0.70 0.76
N VAL A 549 -30.01 1.68 1.16
CA VAL A 549 -29.02 2.29 0.29
C VAL A 549 -27.85 1.31 0.13
N THR A 550 -27.65 0.84 -1.10
CA THR A 550 -26.57 -0.11 -1.40
C THR A 550 -25.21 0.59 -1.49
N LEU A 551 -24.11 -0.18 -1.34
CA LEU A 551 -22.75 0.34 -1.58
C LEU A 551 -22.61 1.01 -2.94
N GLN A 552 -23.28 0.47 -3.99
CA GLN A 552 -23.28 1.04 -5.33
C GLN A 552 -23.99 2.39 -5.37
N THR A 553 -25.16 2.50 -4.76
CA THR A 553 -25.94 3.77 -4.71
C THR A 553 -25.16 4.86 -3.99
N ASP A 554 -24.56 4.56 -2.83
CA ASP A 554 -23.75 5.51 -2.06
C ASP A 554 -22.48 5.92 -2.84
N ALA A 555 -21.83 4.96 -3.53
CA ALA A 555 -20.66 5.23 -4.37
C ALA A 555 -20.99 6.20 -5.52
N LEU A 556 -22.08 5.94 -6.24
CA LEU A 556 -22.52 6.80 -7.36
C LEU A 556 -22.91 8.21 -6.88
N ALA A 557 -23.52 8.32 -5.70
CA ALA A 557 -23.79 9.62 -5.09
C ALA A 557 -22.50 10.41 -4.80
N LYS A 558 -21.46 9.73 -4.34
CA LYS A 558 -20.13 10.35 -4.09
C LYS A 558 -19.39 10.74 -5.37
N VAL A 559 -19.57 9.97 -6.46
CA VAL A 559 -19.07 10.36 -7.79
C VAL A 559 -19.79 11.62 -8.30
N ARG A 560 -21.14 11.69 -8.17
CA ARG A 560 -21.92 12.91 -8.50
C ARG A 560 -21.44 14.12 -7.74
N ALA A 561 -21.17 13.96 -6.45
CA ALA A 561 -20.65 15.02 -5.59
C ALA A 561 -19.19 15.42 -5.93
N GLY A 562 -18.48 14.68 -6.80
CA GLY A 562 -17.08 14.94 -7.14
C GLY A 562 -16.10 14.60 -6.01
N LEU A 563 -16.49 13.72 -5.09
CA LEU A 563 -15.63 13.29 -3.98
C LEU A 563 -14.66 12.16 -4.38
N THR A 564 -15.02 11.38 -5.40
CA THR A 564 -14.23 10.30 -5.98
C THR A 564 -14.53 10.16 -7.48
N THR A 565 -13.88 9.22 -8.16
CA THR A 565 -14.11 8.94 -9.58
C THR A 565 -14.79 7.59 -9.78
N LEU A 566 -15.41 7.41 -10.97
CA LEU A 566 -16.00 6.13 -11.35
C LEU A 566 -14.94 5.01 -11.41
N ASP A 567 -13.71 5.32 -11.85
CA ASP A 567 -12.61 4.35 -11.90
C ASP A 567 -12.24 3.84 -10.49
N GLU A 568 -12.22 4.73 -9.49
CA GLU A 568 -11.97 4.33 -8.10
C GLU A 568 -13.10 3.46 -7.55
N VAL A 569 -14.34 3.76 -7.88
CA VAL A 569 -15.48 2.93 -7.49
C VAL A 569 -15.36 1.53 -8.12
N GLN A 570 -15.08 1.44 -9.41
CA GLN A 570 -14.92 0.17 -10.13
C GLN A 570 -13.70 -0.65 -9.65
N ARG A 571 -12.68 -0.01 -9.13
CA ARG A 571 -11.53 -0.69 -8.51
C ARG A 571 -11.92 -1.47 -7.25
N VAL A 572 -12.97 -1.05 -6.56
CA VAL A 572 -13.34 -1.54 -5.22
C VAL A 572 -14.68 -2.29 -5.21
N LEU A 573 -15.58 -1.90 -6.12
CA LEU A 573 -16.91 -2.49 -6.26
C LEU A 573 -17.09 -3.00 -7.69
N TYR A 574 -17.64 -4.18 -7.80
CA TYR A 574 -18.21 -4.64 -9.05
C TYR A 574 -19.54 -3.90 -9.26
N LEU A 575 -19.59 -3.08 -10.29
CA LEU A 575 -20.85 -2.42 -10.69
C LEU A 575 -21.60 -3.37 -11.60
N SER A 576 -22.68 -3.99 -11.10
CA SER A 576 -23.57 -4.78 -11.95
C SER A 576 -24.30 -3.85 -12.92
N SER A 577 -24.39 -4.26 -14.18
CA SER A 577 -25.15 -3.56 -15.21
C SER A 577 -26.67 -3.59 -14.95
N ASP A 578 -27.13 -4.37 -13.99
CA ASP A 578 -28.55 -4.55 -13.65
C ASP A 578 -29.22 -3.34 -12.98
N ALA A 579 -28.47 -2.27 -12.70
CA ALA A 579 -29.01 -1.00 -12.22
C ALA A 579 -29.41 -0.03 -13.37
N ALA A 580 -29.14 -0.37 -14.62
CA ALA A 580 -29.69 0.35 -15.78
C ALA A 580 -31.03 -0.25 -16.13
N LEU A 581 -32.11 0.53 -15.94
CA LEU A 581 -33.46 0.25 -16.47
C LEU A 581 -33.36 -0.21 -17.93
N PRO A 582 -34.20 -1.16 -18.39
CA PRO A 582 -34.11 -1.72 -19.71
C PRO A 582 -34.42 -0.64 -20.76
N SER A 583 -33.39 -0.19 -21.46
CA SER A 583 -33.59 0.42 -22.78
C SER A 583 -33.67 -0.71 -23.79
N ALA A 584 -34.79 -0.81 -24.45
CA ALA A 584 -35.05 -1.77 -25.50
C ALA A 584 -33.99 -1.73 -26.59
N GLY A 585 -33.47 -2.87 -26.95
CA GLY A 585 -32.94 -3.18 -28.28
C GLY A 585 -31.44 -3.19 -28.48
N ASP A 586 -30.81 -4.28 -28.08
CA ASP A 586 -29.59 -4.77 -28.79
C ASP A 586 -29.57 -6.31 -28.71
N PRO A 587 -29.79 -7.04 -29.81
CA PRO A 587 -29.99 -8.50 -29.79
C PRO A 587 -28.70 -9.33 -29.81
N GLU A 588 -27.52 -8.73 -29.75
CA GLU A 588 -26.24 -9.48 -29.94
C GLU A 588 -25.33 -9.63 -28.71
N ARG A 589 -25.77 -9.25 -27.52
CA ARG A 589 -24.97 -9.54 -26.29
C ARG A 589 -25.56 -10.70 -25.53
N ASP A 590 -24.85 -11.82 -25.51
CA ASP A 590 -25.11 -12.92 -24.57
C ASP A 590 -24.91 -12.40 -23.13
N PRO A 591 -25.97 -12.32 -22.30
CA PRO A 591 -25.89 -11.78 -20.94
C PRO A 591 -25.01 -12.60 -19.98
N ARG A 592 -24.43 -13.70 -20.43
CA ARG A 592 -23.59 -14.59 -19.64
C ARG A 592 -22.08 -14.34 -19.79
N LEU A 593 -21.69 -13.38 -20.64
CA LEU A 593 -20.28 -13.04 -20.86
C LEU A 593 -19.92 -11.74 -20.13
N VAL A 594 -18.92 -11.82 -19.23
CA VAL A 594 -18.36 -10.69 -18.50
C VAL A 594 -16.87 -10.59 -18.85
N ASN A 595 -16.38 -9.38 -19.07
CA ASN A 595 -14.96 -9.18 -19.35
C ASN A 595 -14.13 -9.27 -18.06
N CYS A 596 -13.04 -10.04 -18.09
CA CYS A 596 -12.07 -10.10 -16.99
C CYS A 596 -11.49 -8.71 -16.71
N PRO A 597 -11.59 -8.19 -15.46
CA PRO A 597 -11.09 -6.84 -15.14
C PRO A 597 -9.57 -6.71 -15.21
N THR A 598 -8.83 -7.84 -15.30
CA THR A 598 -7.36 -7.84 -15.33
C THR A 598 -6.80 -7.90 -16.76
N CYS A 599 -7.48 -8.58 -17.69
CA CYS A 599 -6.97 -8.80 -19.06
C CYS A 599 -7.98 -8.44 -20.17
N GLY A 600 -9.22 -8.05 -19.85
CA GLY A 600 -10.25 -7.65 -20.81
C GLY A 600 -10.89 -8.80 -21.61
N THR A 601 -10.53 -10.08 -21.34
CA THR A 601 -11.07 -11.23 -22.08
C THR A 601 -12.48 -11.57 -21.61
N PRO A 602 -13.44 -11.89 -22.50
CA PRO A 602 -14.77 -12.33 -22.11
C PRO A 602 -14.72 -13.67 -21.36
N VAL A 603 -15.37 -13.74 -20.20
CA VAL A 603 -15.47 -14.95 -19.37
C VAL A 603 -16.96 -15.24 -19.11
N SER A 604 -17.34 -16.52 -19.09
CA SER A 604 -18.70 -16.92 -18.79
C SER A 604 -18.96 -16.89 -17.27
N ALA A 605 -19.98 -16.16 -16.86
CA ALA A 605 -20.46 -16.15 -15.48
C ALA A 605 -21.35 -17.36 -15.24
N SER A 606 -20.77 -18.51 -14.87
CA SER A 606 -21.51 -19.61 -14.24
C SER A 606 -21.32 -19.56 -12.71
N SER A 607 -22.34 -19.95 -11.96
CA SER A 607 -22.46 -19.75 -10.52
C SER A 607 -21.34 -20.37 -9.65
N ASP A 608 -20.41 -21.13 -10.23
CA ASP A 608 -19.39 -21.84 -9.43
C ASP A 608 -17.95 -21.78 -9.93
N HIS A 609 -17.66 -21.36 -11.19
CA HIS A 609 -16.27 -21.19 -11.65
C HIS A 609 -16.18 -20.21 -12.85
N VAL A 610 -15.22 -19.30 -12.82
CA VAL A 610 -14.82 -18.49 -13.96
C VAL A 610 -13.87 -19.32 -14.84
N VAL A 611 -14.34 -19.79 -15.98
CA VAL A 611 -13.51 -20.55 -16.94
C VAL A 611 -13.23 -19.65 -18.15
N PRO A 612 -11.98 -19.42 -18.55
CA PRO A 612 -11.66 -18.67 -19.77
C PRO A 612 -12.08 -19.48 -21.01
N VAL A 613 -12.82 -18.84 -21.92
CA VAL A 613 -13.19 -19.43 -23.22
C VAL A 613 -12.00 -19.25 -24.18
N HIS A 614 -11.06 -20.18 -24.16
CA HIS A 614 -10.08 -20.29 -25.23
C HIS A 614 -10.56 -21.30 -26.26
N GLY A 615 -10.88 -20.81 -27.46
CA GLY A 615 -11.17 -21.64 -28.61
C GLY A 615 -9.91 -22.35 -29.10
N GLN A 616 -9.73 -23.63 -28.72
CA GLN A 616 -9.04 -24.62 -29.54
C GLN A 616 -9.79 -25.94 -29.47
N PRO A 617 -9.91 -26.69 -30.60
CA PRO A 617 -10.69 -27.91 -30.66
C PRO A 617 -9.99 -29.03 -29.90
N VAL A 618 -10.66 -29.57 -28.90
CA VAL A 618 -10.26 -30.84 -28.29
C VAL A 618 -10.61 -31.95 -29.28
N LEU A 619 -9.60 -32.58 -29.83
CA LEU A 619 -9.73 -33.80 -30.60
C LEU A 619 -10.37 -34.89 -29.72
N SER A 620 -11.51 -35.37 -30.17
CA SER A 620 -12.18 -36.53 -29.67
C SER A 620 -11.31 -37.78 -29.86
N GLY A 621 -10.73 -38.27 -28.78
CA GLY A 621 -10.12 -39.59 -28.72
C GLY A 621 -11.04 -40.52 -27.94
N GLY A 622 -11.71 -41.37 -28.66
CA GLY A 622 -12.66 -42.29 -28.11
C GLY A 622 -12.02 -43.52 -27.47
N SER A 623 -12.85 -44.20 -26.80
CA SER A 623 -12.98 -45.67 -26.68
C SER A 623 -12.65 -46.30 -25.34
N ARG A 624 -13.70 -46.86 -24.81
CA ARG A 624 -13.86 -48.25 -24.29
C ARG A 624 -12.99 -48.68 -23.08
N ARG A 625 -13.50 -48.82 -21.97
CA ARG A 625 -14.18 -49.94 -21.25
C ARG A 625 -14.47 -49.53 -19.81
#